data_29c1664051738172283ae53adbf1edf7
#
_entry.id   29c1664051738172283ae53adbf1edf7
#
_cell.length_a   1.000
_cell.length_b   1.000
_cell.length_c   1.000
_cell.angle_alpha   90.00
_cell.angle_beta   90.00
_cell.angle_gamma   90.00
#
_symmetry.space_group_name_H-M   'P 1'
#
loop_
_entity.id
_entity.type
_entity.pdbx_description
1 polymer ?
#
loop_
_entity_poly.entity_id
_entity_poly.type
_entity_poly.pdbx_seq_one_letter_code
_entity_poly.pdbx_strand_id
1 'polypeptide(L)'
;SGVTVIAIMPKPFACPHGRCTFCPGGTEINTPNSYTGKEPVTLSAIEDNYEPGVQIKRRIEQLIAFGHDPTKLELVIVGGTFLFMPDDYQRNFIKSCYDAINGFESVSLEDAKRNNEKAKMRNVGFTIETKPDYCQQKHVDMMLDYGTTRVEIGVQSLTERVYKIVNRGHNLQQVISSFQIAKDAGYKVVAHMMPGLPTMSPEEDIADFKKLFEMEEFRPDMLKIYPALVLKDTPLYEDYKLGNYKPYSTEEMINV
;
A
#
# COMPACT_ATOMS: atom_id res chain seq x y z
N SER A 1 -17.77 -15.11 10.73
CA SER A 1 -17.25 -13.93 11.40
C SER A 1 -16.93 -12.82 10.39
N GLY A 2 -17.52 -11.69 10.42
CA GLY A 2 -17.07 -10.43 9.89
C GLY A 2 -16.71 -10.37 8.39
N VAL A 3 -15.59 -9.69 8.11
CA VAL A 3 -15.10 -9.39 6.76
C VAL A 3 -13.84 -10.20 6.47
N THR A 4 -13.72 -10.72 5.25
CA THR A 4 -12.55 -11.45 4.77
C THR A 4 -11.68 -10.53 3.94
N VAL A 5 -10.41 -10.37 4.31
CA VAL A 5 -9.45 -9.52 3.60
C VAL A 5 -8.78 -10.31 2.48
N ILE A 6 -8.74 -9.74 1.28
CA ILE A 6 -8.01 -10.27 0.13
C ILE A 6 -7.06 -9.19 -0.37
N ALA A 7 -5.75 -9.44 -0.24
CA ALA A 7 -4.71 -8.62 -0.84
C ALA A 7 -4.46 -9.07 -2.28
N ILE A 8 -4.40 -8.11 -3.17
CA ILE A 8 -4.12 -8.30 -4.60
C ILE A 8 -3.02 -7.34 -5.04
N MET A 9 -2.29 -7.73 -6.06
CA MET A 9 -1.09 -7.03 -6.47
C MET A 9 -1.13 -6.74 -7.98
N PRO A 10 -0.95 -5.47 -8.41
CA PRO A 10 -0.80 -5.13 -9.82
C PRO A 10 0.57 -5.54 -10.34
N LYS A 11 0.72 -5.58 -11.66
CA LYS A 11 2.03 -5.83 -12.27
C LYS A 11 3.06 -4.79 -11.84
N PRO A 12 4.36 -5.15 -11.82
CA PRO A 12 5.41 -4.22 -11.45
C PRO A 12 5.43 -2.97 -12.34
N PHE A 13 5.61 -1.82 -11.70
CA PHE A 13 5.76 -0.53 -12.36
C PHE A 13 6.92 0.25 -11.72
N ALA A 14 7.66 0.99 -12.52
CA ALA A 14 8.70 1.88 -12.00
C ALA A 14 8.04 3.02 -11.20
N CYS A 15 8.61 3.35 -10.02
CA CYS A 15 8.15 4.53 -9.28
C CYS A 15 8.55 5.82 -10.01
N PRO A 16 7.70 6.86 -9.97
CA PRO A 16 7.95 8.11 -10.69
C PRO A 16 9.19 8.87 -10.24
N HIS A 17 9.63 8.67 -8.98
CA HIS A 17 10.80 9.30 -8.38
C HIS A 17 12.07 8.42 -8.43
N GLY A 18 11.98 7.25 -9.07
CA GLY A 18 13.02 6.23 -9.01
C GLY A 18 12.88 5.29 -7.82
N ARG A 19 13.98 4.69 -7.36
CA ARG A 19 14.02 3.70 -6.29
C ARG A 19 14.37 4.36 -4.95
N CYS A 20 13.59 4.08 -3.92
CA CYS A 20 14.00 4.41 -2.55
C CYS A 20 15.19 3.54 -2.13
N THR A 21 16.08 4.05 -1.25
CA THR A 21 17.30 3.35 -0.85
C THR A 21 17.06 2.00 -0.17
N PHE A 22 15.93 1.85 0.51
CA PHE A 22 15.51 0.63 1.22
C PHE A 22 14.61 -0.30 0.40
N CYS A 23 14.21 0.09 -0.81
CA CYS A 23 13.22 -0.67 -1.58
C CYS A 23 13.84 -1.87 -2.30
N PRO A 24 13.41 -3.12 -2.02
CA PRO A 24 13.99 -4.31 -2.65
C PRO A 24 13.42 -4.62 -4.03
N GLY A 25 12.17 -4.20 -4.31
CA GLY A 25 11.46 -4.51 -5.53
C GLY A 25 11.84 -3.65 -6.73
N GLY A 26 11.25 -3.96 -7.86
CA GLY A 26 11.40 -3.21 -9.10
C GLY A 26 11.07 -4.04 -10.34
N THR A 27 10.86 -3.35 -11.44
CA THR A 27 10.56 -3.98 -12.74
C THR A 27 11.66 -4.94 -13.22
N GLU A 28 12.90 -4.68 -12.81
CA GLU A 28 14.08 -5.48 -13.20
C GLU A 28 14.01 -6.92 -12.67
N ILE A 29 13.37 -7.12 -11.54
CA ILE A 29 13.17 -8.45 -10.93
C ILE A 29 11.72 -8.94 -11.00
N ASN A 30 10.91 -8.31 -11.86
CA ASN A 30 9.49 -8.59 -12.04
C ASN A 30 8.70 -8.65 -10.71
N THR A 31 9.03 -7.74 -9.78
CA THR A 31 8.40 -7.67 -8.45
C THR A 31 7.97 -6.23 -8.19
N PRO A 32 6.73 -5.98 -7.73
CA PRO A 32 6.30 -4.64 -7.36
C PRO A 32 7.19 -4.02 -6.29
N ASN A 33 7.30 -2.69 -6.34
CA ASN A 33 8.09 -1.96 -5.36
C ASN A 33 7.64 -2.27 -3.92
N SER A 34 8.58 -2.21 -2.99
CA SER A 34 8.44 -2.55 -1.57
C SER A 34 8.37 -4.05 -1.25
N TYR A 35 8.40 -4.93 -2.23
CA TYR A 35 8.35 -6.39 -2.05
C TYR A 35 9.62 -7.07 -2.57
N THR A 36 9.98 -8.19 -1.95
CA THR A 36 11.19 -8.97 -2.30
C THR A 36 10.94 -10.05 -3.36
N GLY A 37 9.67 -10.33 -3.67
CA GLY A 37 9.27 -11.45 -4.51
C GLY A 37 9.10 -12.78 -3.75
N LYS A 38 9.31 -12.79 -2.43
CA LYS A 38 9.25 -14.00 -1.59
C LYS A 38 8.03 -14.03 -0.66
N GLU A 39 7.32 -12.95 -0.56
CA GLU A 39 6.10 -12.86 0.24
C GLU A 39 4.97 -13.69 -0.38
N PRO A 40 4.11 -14.34 0.42
CA PRO A 40 3.03 -15.17 -0.09
C PRO A 40 2.12 -14.47 -1.10
N VAL A 41 1.80 -13.19 -0.88
CA VAL A 41 0.98 -12.40 -1.81
C VAL A 41 1.72 -12.16 -3.13
N THR A 42 3.02 -11.89 -3.10
CA THR A 42 3.83 -11.67 -4.31
C THR A 42 3.99 -12.95 -5.11
N LEU A 43 4.31 -14.07 -4.44
CA LEU A 43 4.42 -15.37 -5.10
C LEU A 43 3.12 -15.77 -5.80
N SER A 44 1.99 -15.61 -5.12
CA SER A 44 0.67 -15.87 -5.70
C SER A 44 0.39 -14.96 -6.90
N ALA A 45 0.70 -13.66 -6.80
CA ALA A 45 0.50 -12.71 -7.89
C ALA A 45 1.38 -13.02 -9.11
N ILE A 46 2.64 -13.44 -8.90
CA ILE A 46 3.53 -13.87 -9.98
C ILE A 46 2.95 -15.09 -10.70
N GLU A 47 2.51 -16.12 -9.97
CA GLU A 47 1.86 -17.31 -10.54
C GLU A 47 0.61 -16.96 -11.34
N ASP A 48 -0.14 -15.95 -10.93
CA ASP A 48 -1.34 -15.47 -11.58
C ASP A 48 -1.08 -14.42 -12.67
N ASN A 49 0.20 -14.21 -13.05
CA ASN A 49 0.63 -13.17 -14.00
C ASN A 49 0.07 -11.77 -13.66
N TYR A 50 -0.11 -11.49 -12.38
CA TYR A 50 -0.70 -10.23 -11.88
C TYR A 50 -2.11 -9.94 -12.38
N GLU A 51 -2.85 -10.95 -12.86
CA GLU A 51 -4.23 -10.79 -13.31
C GLU A 51 -5.18 -10.72 -12.10
N PRO A 52 -5.82 -9.56 -11.85
CA PRO A 52 -6.56 -9.34 -10.60
C PRO A 52 -7.74 -10.30 -10.42
N GLY A 53 -8.44 -10.62 -11.51
CA GLY A 53 -9.55 -11.56 -11.46
C GLY A 53 -9.12 -12.98 -11.08
N VAL A 54 -7.95 -13.41 -11.54
CA VAL A 54 -7.39 -14.73 -11.22
C VAL A 54 -6.96 -14.78 -9.74
N GLN A 55 -6.25 -13.76 -9.27
CA GLN A 55 -5.82 -13.64 -7.86
C GLN A 55 -7.03 -13.73 -6.91
N ILE A 56 -8.10 -13.00 -7.20
CA ILE A 56 -9.31 -12.98 -6.37
C ILE A 56 -10.01 -14.34 -6.37
N LYS A 57 -10.23 -14.94 -7.53
CA LYS A 57 -10.88 -16.25 -7.65
C LYS A 57 -10.11 -17.32 -6.90
N ARG A 58 -8.81 -17.42 -7.13
CA ARG A 58 -7.93 -18.37 -6.43
C ARG A 58 -8.03 -18.20 -4.91
N ARG A 59 -8.00 -16.96 -4.42
CA ARG A 59 -8.06 -16.70 -2.99
C ARG A 59 -9.42 -17.05 -2.38
N ILE A 60 -10.50 -16.77 -3.08
CA ILE A 60 -11.86 -17.18 -2.66
C ILE A 60 -11.98 -18.70 -2.60
N GLU A 61 -11.49 -19.41 -3.62
CA GLU A 61 -11.50 -20.89 -3.65
C GLU A 61 -10.71 -21.50 -2.49
N GLN A 62 -9.53 -20.96 -2.20
CA GLN A 62 -8.73 -21.38 -1.04
C GLN A 62 -9.49 -21.17 0.28
N LEU A 63 -10.12 -20.02 0.46
CA LEU A 63 -10.89 -19.72 1.66
C LEU A 63 -12.07 -20.66 1.85
N ILE A 64 -12.79 -20.95 0.78
CA ILE A 64 -13.90 -21.92 0.79
C ILE A 64 -13.38 -23.33 1.11
N ALA A 65 -12.25 -23.73 0.52
CA ALA A 65 -11.63 -25.03 0.80
C ALA A 65 -11.20 -25.18 2.27
N PHE A 66 -10.84 -24.06 2.93
CA PHE A 66 -10.56 -24.02 4.37
C PHE A 66 -11.82 -23.90 5.27
N GLY A 67 -13.01 -23.96 4.68
CA GLY A 67 -14.28 -23.94 5.42
C GLY A 67 -14.79 -22.54 5.76
N HIS A 68 -14.26 -21.48 5.13
CA HIS A 68 -14.78 -20.13 5.25
C HIS A 68 -15.97 -19.90 4.30
N ASP A 69 -16.89 -19.01 4.71
CA ASP A 69 -17.95 -18.49 3.83
C ASP A 69 -17.71 -16.99 3.59
N PRO A 70 -16.96 -16.62 2.53
CA PRO A 70 -16.51 -15.25 2.28
C PRO A 70 -17.61 -14.39 1.64
N THR A 71 -18.71 -14.13 2.33
CA THR A 71 -19.81 -13.30 1.81
C THR A 71 -19.55 -11.82 1.84
N LYS A 72 -18.61 -11.35 2.69
CA LYS A 72 -18.17 -9.96 2.79
C LYS A 72 -16.66 -9.91 2.63
N LEU A 73 -16.22 -9.20 1.60
CA LEU A 73 -14.81 -9.06 1.26
C LEU A 73 -14.34 -7.64 1.51
N GLU A 74 -13.09 -7.50 1.89
CA GLU A 74 -12.32 -6.27 1.83
C GLU A 74 -11.14 -6.50 0.90
N LEU A 75 -11.09 -5.77 -0.21
CA LEU A 75 -9.96 -5.80 -1.14
C LEU A 75 -8.89 -4.81 -0.68
N VAL A 76 -7.63 -5.22 -0.79
CA VAL A 76 -6.47 -4.37 -0.54
C VAL A 76 -5.53 -4.46 -1.75
N ILE A 77 -5.37 -3.36 -2.49
CA ILE A 77 -4.35 -3.27 -3.54
C ILE A 77 -3.03 -2.91 -2.88
N VAL A 78 -2.07 -3.80 -3.00
CA VAL A 78 -0.71 -3.65 -2.47
C VAL A 78 0.32 -3.66 -3.61
N GLY A 79 1.52 -3.12 -3.40
CA GLY A 79 2.59 -3.22 -4.40
C GLY A 79 3.06 -1.89 -4.98
N GLY A 80 3.22 -0.89 -4.14
CA GLY A 80 3.81 0.38 -4.49
C GLY A 80 2.80 1.48 -4.80
N THR A 81 2.98 2.23 -5.87
CA THR A 81 2.15 3.39 -6.18
C THR A 81 1.16 3.06 -7.32
N PHE A 82 0.09 2.36 -6.99
CA PHE A 82 -0.94 1.97 -7.96
C PHE A 82 -1.48 3.15 -8.76
N LEU A 83 -1.70 4.29 -8.11
CA LEU A 83 -2.26 5.51 -8.71
C LEU A 83 -1.31 6.25 -9.67
N PHE A 84 -0.07 5.77 -9.84
CA PHE A 84 0.84 6.24 -10.88
C PHE A 84 0.67 5.49 -12.20
N MET A 85 0.08 4.30 -12.18
CA MET A 85 -0.13 3.51 -13.38
C MET A 85 -1.07 4.23 -14.37
N PRO A 86 -1.06 3.89 -15.67
CA PRO A 86 -2.00 4.46 -16.64
C PRO A 86 -3.47 4.32 -16.20
N ASP A 87 -4.27 5.34 -16.41
CA ASP A 87 -5.67 5.40 -15.97
C ASP A 87 -6.48 4.20 -16.51
N ASP A 88 -6.30 3.84 -17.77
CA ASP A 88 -6.98 2.68 -18.37
C ASP A 88 -6.60 1.37 -17.68
N TYR A 89 -5.33 1.20 -17.31
CA TYR A 89 -4.90 0.04 -16.56
C TYR A 89 -5.56 -0.01 -15.18
N GLN A 90 -5.57 1.11 -14.48
CA GLN A 90 -6.20 1.21 -13.16
C GLN A 90 -7.69 0.85 -13.24
N ARG A 91 -8.45 1.48 -14.16
CA ARG A 91 -9.89 1.22 -14.32
C ARG A 91 -10.18 -0.23 -14.68
N ASN A 92 -9.42 -0.81 -15.60
CA ASN A 92 -9.58 -2.20 -16.01
C ASN A 92 -9.23 -3.17 -14.87
N PHE A 93 -8.18 -2.88 -14.10
CA PHE A 93 -7.79 -3.66 -12.93
C PHE A 93 -8.91 -3.68 -11.88
N ILE A 94 -9.45 -2.51 -11.52
CA ILE A 94 -10.54 -2.37 -10.56
C ILE A 94 -11.83 -3.07 -11.05
N LYS A 95 -12.19 -2.86 -12.34
CA LYS A 95 -13.34 -3.54 -12.93
C LYS A 95 -13.20 -5.06 -12.83
N SER A 96 -12.03 -5.59 -13.20
CA SER A 96 -11.75 -7.03 -13.13
C SER A 96 -11.87 -7.59 -11.71
N CYS A 97 -11.51 -6.79 -10.69
CA CYS A 97 -11.72 -7.15 -9.30
C CYS A 97 -13.21 -7.35 -8.98
N TYR A 98 -14.04 -6.38 -9.33
CA TYR A 98 -15.48 -6.47 -9.08
C TYR A 98 -16.13 -7.59 -9.90
N ASP A 99 -15.76 -7.76 -11.16
CA ASP A 99 -16.28 -8.83 -12.03
C ASP A 99 -15.94 -10.23 -11.47
N ALA A 100 -14.74 -10.40 -10.93
CA ALA A 100 -14.35 -11.66 -10.31
C ALA A 100 -15.20 -12.00 -9.08
N ILE A 101 -15.55 -10.99 -8.27
CA ILE A 101 -16.43 -11.16 -7.10
C ILE A 101 -17.88 -11.39 -7.53
N ASN A 102 -18.33 -10.69 -8.57
CA ASN A 102 -19.68 -10.84 -9.11
C ASN A 102 -19.89 -12.18 -9.82
N GLY A 103 -18.81 -12.79 -10.32
CA GLY A 103 -18.85 -14.06 -11.06
C GLY A 103 -19.18 -13.93 -12.55
N PHE A 104 -19.26 -12.72 -13.08
CA PHE A 104 -19.51 -12.42 -14.50
C PHE A 104 -18.88 -11.10 -14.91
N GLU A 105 -18.71 -10.88 -16.21
CA GLU A 105 -18.15 -9.66 -16.77
C GLU A 105 -19.22 -8.58 -16.94
N SER A 106 -18.94 -7.39 -16.41
CA SER A 106 -19.80 -6.20 -16.51
C SER A 106 -19.40 -5.33 -17.69
N VAL A 107 -20.30 -4.48 -18.18
CA VAL A 107 -20.06 -3.60 -19.34
C VAL A 107 -19.09 -2.47 -18.98
N SER A 108 -19.18 -1.92 -17.76
CA SER A 108 -18.33 -0.83 -17.27
C SER A 108 -17.96 -1.04 -15.81
N LEU A 109 -17.02 -0.22 -15.29
CA LEU A 109 -16.68 -0.20 -13.87
C LEU A 109 -17.88 0.18 -13.00
N GLU A 110 -18.66 1.17 -13.42
CA GLU A 110 -19.87 1.63 -12.72
C GLU A 110 -20.90 0.51 -12.62
N ASP A 111 -21.05 -0.25 -13.71
CA ASP A 111 -21.94 -1.39 -13.75
C ASP A 111 -21.44 -2.53 -12.86
N ALA A 112 -20.14 -2.82 -12.88
CA ALA A 112 -19.51 -3.81 -12.01
C ALA A 112 -19.72 -3.49 -10.51
N LYS A 113 -19.55 -2.23 -10.11
CA LYS A 113 -19.83 -1.77 -8.74
C LYS A 113 -21.29 -1.94 -8.36
N ARG A 114 -22.20 -1.48 -9.22
CA ARG A 114 -23.65 -1.58 -9.01
C ARG A 114 -24.12 -3.04 -8.86
N ASN A 115 -23.58 -3.93 -9.67
CA ASN A 115 -23.87 -5.36 -9.59
C ASN A 115 -23.38 -5.94 -8.27
N ASN A 116 -22.23 -5.49 -7.79
CA ASN A 116 -21.64 -5.96 -6.54
C ASN A 116 -22.46 -5.59 -5.29
N GLU A 117 -23.21 -4.49 -5.32
CA GLU A 117 -24.10 -4.11 -4.20
C GLU A 117 -25.16 -5.17 -3.88
N LYS A 118 -25.56 -5.96 -4.89
CA LYS A 118 -26.60 -7.00 -4.80
C LYS A 118 -26.05 -8.42 -4.90
N ALA A 119 -24.73 -8.57 -5.08
CA ALA A 119 -24.10 -9.87 -5.22
C ALA A 119 -24.14 -10.69 -3.92
N LYS A 120 -24.03 -12.00 -4.02
CA LYS A 120 -23.91 -12.91 -2.85
C LYS A 120 -22.63 -12.62 -2.07
N MET A 121 -21.52 -12.44 -2.78
CA MET A 121 -20.26 -11.92 -2.22
C MET A 121 -20.18 -10.44 -2.52
N ARG A 122 -19.90 -9.64 -1.51
CA ARG A 122 -19.83 -8.18 -1.67
C ARG A 122 -18.48 -7.66 -1.19
N ASN A 123 -17.89 -6.81 -2.01
CA ASN A 123 -16.77 -5.99 -1.58
C ASN A 123 -17.31 -4.86 -0.69
N VAL A 124 -17.13 -4.95 0.62
CA VAL A 124 -17.64 -3.99 1.60
C VAL A 124 -16.57 -3.00 2.07
N GLY A 125 -15.33 -3.21 1.68
CA GLY A 125 -14.20 -2.33 1.92
C GLY A 125 -13.20 -2.43 0.80
N PHE A 126 -12.64 -1.29 0.38
CA PHE A 126 -11.63 -1.25 -0.66
C PHE A 126 -10.49 -0.33 -0.24
N THR A 127 -9.31 -0.89 -0.14
CA THR A 127 -8.09 -0.20 0.30
C THR A 127 -7.09 -0.10 -0.84
N ILE A 128 -6.48 1.06 -0.99
CA ILE A 128 -5.38 1.29 -1.93
C ILE A 128 -4.16 1.80 -1.15
N GLU A 129 -3.01 1.13 -1.32
CA GLU A 129 -1.72 1.64 -0.89
C GLU A 129 -1.22 2.70 -1.87
N THR A 130 -0.72 3.81 -1.34
CA THR A 130 -0.18 4.89 -2.16
C THR A 130 0.91 5.69 -1.44
N LYS A 131 1.48 6.67 -2.14
CA LYS A 131 2.42 7.65 -1.60
C LYS A 131 1.72 9.00 -1.36
N PRO A 132 2.25 9.87 -0.48
CA PRO A 132 1.66 11.19 -0.22
C PRO A 132 1.48 12.04 -1.48
N ASP A 133 2.45 12.06 -2.39
CA ASP A 133 2.40 12.79 -3.67
C ASP A 133 1.40 12.19 -4.68
N TYR A 134 0.96 10.94 -4.46
CA TYR A 134 -0.12 10.24 -5.19
C TYR A 134 -1.38 10.05 -4.34
N CYS A 135 -1.55 10.89 -3.31
CA CYS A 135 -2.77 11.01 -2.51
C CYS A 135 -3.20 12.48 -2.40
N GLN A 136 -3.14 13.20 -3.51
CA GLN A 136 -3.61 14.59 -3.64
C GLN A 136 -5.00 14.60 -4.29
N GLN A 137 -5.65 15.76 -4.40
CA GLN A 137 -7.06 15.88 -4.81
C GLN A 137 -7.42 15.00 -6.02
N LYS A 138 -6.66 15.10 -7.12
CA LYS A 138 -6.89 14.29 -8.32
C LYS A 138 -6.95 12.78 -8.02
N HIS A 139 -6.03 12.29 -7.19
CA HIS A 139 -5.93 10.87 -6.87
C HIS A 139 -7.05 10.42 -5.93
N VAL A 140 -7.45 11.29 -5.01
CA VAL A 140 -8.58 11.04 -4.12
C VAL A 140 -9.89 10.97 -4.89
N ASP A 141 -10.10 11.85 -5.86
CA ASP A 141 -11.27 11.82 -6.75
C ASP A 141 -11.32 10.52 -7.57
N MET A 142 -10.17 10.06 -8.10
CA MET A 142 -10.07 8.77 -8.79
C MET A 142 -10.41 7.61 -7.86
N MET A 143 -9.88 7.61 -6.64
CA MET A 143 -10.17 6.56 -5.66
C MET A 143 -11.65 6.52 -5.24
N LEU A 144 -12.32 7.68 -5.14
CA LEU A 144 -13.77 7.75 -4.91
C LEU A 144 -14.54 7.06 -6.05
N ASP A 145 -14.14 7.34 -7.29
CA ASP A 145 -14.73 6.69 -8.47
C ASP A 145 -14.51 5.16 -8.47
N TYR A 146 -13.39 4.69 -7.95
CA TYR A 146 -13.12 3.26 -7.79
C TYR A 146 -13.93 2.58 -6.67
N GLY A 147 -14.54 3.34 -5.78
CA GLY A 147 -15.26 2.83 -4.61
C GLY A 147 -14.33 2.52 -3.43
N THR A 148 -13.17 3.17 -3.37
CA THR A 148 -12.22 3.06 -2.26
C THR A 148 -12.84 3.60 -0.97
N THR A 149 -12.60 2.91 0.13
CA THR A 149 -13.11 3.27 1.47
C THR A 149 -12.00 3.57 2.47
N ARG A 150 -10.79 3.11 2.18
CA ARG A 150 -9.59 3.29 3.00
C ARG A 150 -8.38 3.54 2.12
N VAL A 151 -7.50 4.43 2.55
CA VAL A 151 -6.22 4.67 1.91
C VAL A 151 -5.08 4.37 2.88
N GLU A 152 -4.06 3.70 2.39
CA GLU A 152 -2.82 3.42 3.13
C GLU A 152 -1.71 4.29 2.57
N ILE A 153 -1.24 5.24 3.38
CA ILE A 153 -0.30 6.28 2.95
C ILE A 153 1.11 5.95 3.45
N GLY A 154 2.03 5.77 2.53
CA GLY A 154 3.43 5.49 2.83
C GLY A 154 4.18 6.74 3.29
N VAL A 155 3.94 7.19 4.51
CA VAL A 155 4.58 8.35 5.15
C VAL A 155 6.05 8.08 5.43
N GLN A 156 6.34 6.99 6.10
CA GLN A 156 7.63 6.45 6.53
C GLN A 156 8.27 7.19 7.71
N SER A 157 8.34 8.53 7.69
CA SER A 157 8.84 9.42 8.73
C SER A 157 8.14 10.78 8.61
N LEU A 158 8.18 11.62 9.63
CA LEU A 158 7.75 13.02 9.57
C LEU A 158 8.94 13.98 9.54
N THR A 159 10.15 13.46 9.38
CA THR A 159 11.39 14.21 9.37
C THR A 159 11.87 14.46 7.94
N GLU A 160 11.78 15.70 7.47
CA GLU A 160 12.01 16.14 6.08
C GLU A 160 13.36 15.70 5.49
N ARG A 161 14.45 15.72 6.30
CA ARG A 161 15.77 15.32 5.81
C ARG A 161 15.81 13.86 5.36
N VAL A 162 15.02 12.99 6.01
CA VAL A 162 14.98 11.56 5.69
C VAL A 162 14.49 11.32 4.27
N TYR A 163 13.48 12.06 3.82
CA TYR A 163 12.93 11.89 2.47
C TYR A 163 13.98 12.09 1.37
N LYS A 164 14.87 13.06 1.56
CA LYS A 164 15.97 13.33 0.62
C LYS A 164 17.00 12.21 0.64
N ILE A 165 17.40 11.78 1.84
CA ILE A 165 18.43 10.75 2.02
C ILE A 165 17.98 9.41 1.46
N VAL A 166 16.73 9.04 1.68
CA VAL A 166 16.19 7.76 1.21
C VAL A 166 15.56 7.83 -0.19
N ASN A 167 15.69 8.95 -0.89
CA ASN A 167 15.09 9.18 -2.20
C ASN A 167 13.59 8.90 -2.24
N ARG A 168 12.81 9.49 -1.30
CA ARG A 168 11.38 9.18 -1.17
C ARG A 168 10.51 9.89 -2.22
N GLY A 169 10.96 11.01 -2.76
CA GLY A 169 10.31 11.76 -3.84
C GLY A 169 9.09 12.58 -3.45
N HIS A 170 8.80 12.73 -2.15
CA HIS A 170 7.79 13.65 -1.62
C HIS A 170 8.36 14.47 -0.46
N ASN A 171 7.61 15.46 0.01
CA ASN A 171 7.95 16.32 1.13
C ASN A 171 6.88 16.27 2.22
N LEU A 172 7.15 16.88 3.39
CA LEU A 172 6.23 16.86 4.52
C LEU A 172 4.90 17.56 4.22
N GLN A 173 4.92 18.64 3.42
CA GLN A 173 3.70 19.35 3.04
C GLN A 173 2.75 18.46 2.23
N GLN A 174 3.30 17.58 1.37
CA GLN A 174 2.49 16.61 0.63
C GLN A 174 1.91 15.53 1.56
N VAL A 175 2.59 15.17 2.64
CA VAL A 175 2.03 14.28 3.68
C VAL A 175 0.84 14.97 4.34
N ILE A 176 0.99 16.21 4.81
CA ILE A 176 -0.08 16.99 5.45
C ILE A 176 -1.29 17.09 4.51
N SER A 177 -1.07 17.53 3.26
CA SER A 177 -2.16 17.64 2.27
C SER A 177 -2.86 16.32 2.02
N SER A 178 -2.11 15.22 1.93
CA SER A 178 -2.68 13.90 1.66
C SER A 178 -3.61 13.42 2.78
N PHE A 179 -3.23 13.68 4.04
CA PHE A 179 -4.09 13.37 5.18
C PHE A 179 -5.36 14.21 5.20
N GLN A 180 -5.22 15.52 5.00
CA GLN A 180 -6.37 16.44 4.98
C GLN A 180 -7.36 16.03 3.88
N ILE A 181 -6.90 15.92 2.63
CA ILE A 181 -7.75 15.61 1.47
C ILE A 181 -8.42 14.24 1.63
N ALA A 182 -7.68 13.22 2.10
CA ALA A 182 -8.24 11.89 2.30
C ALA A 182 -9.31 11.88 3.41
N LYS A 183 -9.09 12.59 4.51
CA LYS A 183 -10.07 12.70 5.58
C LYS A 183 -11.31 13.52 5.19
N ASP A 184 -11.11 14.61 4.47
CA ASP A 184 -12.21 15.44 3.95
C ASP A 184 -13.10 14.67 2.98
N ALA A 185 -12.51 13.72 2.23
CA ALA A 185 -13.24 12.78 1.36
C ALA A 185 -13.93 11.64 2.13
N GLY A 186 -13.75 11.53 3.44
CA GLY A 186 -14.37 10.51 4.28
C GLY A 186 -13.64 9.18 4.34
N TYR A 187 -12.40 9.10 3.84
CA TYR A 187 -11.61 7.86 3.92
C TYR A 187 -11.15 7.54 5.35
N LYS A 188 -11.05 6.25 5.63
CA LYS A 188 -10.17 5.78 6.70
C LYS A 188 -8.71 5.87 6.22
N VAL A 189 -7.87 6.47 7.06
CA VAL A 189 -6.45 6.70 6.74
C VAL A 189 -5.58 5.80 7.59
N VAL A 190 -4.73 5.01 6.93
CA VAL A 190 -3.68 4.21 7.56
C VAL A 190 -2.34 4.87 7.25
N ALA A 191 -1.56 5.21 8.28
CA ALA A 191 -0.19 5.67 8.10
C ALA A 191 0.77 4.46 8.09
N HIS A 192 1.65 4.39 7.10
CA HIS A 192 2.79 3.48 7.13
C HIS A 192 4.01 4.25 7.66
N MET A 193 4.59 3.78 8.75
CA MET A 193 5.78 4.35 9.37
C MET A 193 6.93 3.34 9.35
N MET A 194 8.14 3.84 9.16
CA MET A 194 9.35 3.01 9.05
C MET A 194 10.43 3.53 10.01
N PRO A 195 10.40 3.14 11.28
CA PRO A 195 11.44 3.52 12.24
C PRO A 195 12.79 2.91 11.87
N GLY A 196 13.86 3.60 12.23
CA GLY A 196 15.23 3.19 11.97
C GLY A 196 15.73 3.54 10.56
N LEU A 197 15.09 4.46 9.85
CA LEU A 197 15.62 4.97 8.57
C LEU A 197 16.96 5.72 8.77
N PRO A 198 17.81 5.80 7.71
CA PRO A 198 19.09 6.50 7.80
C PRO A 198 18.98 7.89 8.44
N THR A 199 19.90 8.21 9.33
CA THR A 199 20.00 9.46 10.10
C THR A 199 18.95 9.69 11.18
N MET A 200 18.05 8.75 11.42
CA MET A 200 17.13 8.78 12.55
C MET A 200 17.77 8.17 13.80
N SER A 201 17.40 8.69 14.97
CA SER A 201 17.63 8.03 16.26
C SER A 201 16.32 7.48 16.83
N PRO A 202 16.38 6.53 17.79
CA PRO A 202 15.17 6.03 18.46
C PRO A 202 14.30 7.14 19.06
N GLU A 203 14.91 8.18 19.63
CA GLU A 203 14.21 9.32 20.24
C GLU A 203 13.48 10.16 19.16
N GLU A 204 14.09 10.33 17.99
CA GLU A 204 13.48 11.04 16.87
C GLU A 204 12.30 10.24 16.27
N ASP A 205 12.44 8.92 16.14
CA ASP A 205 11.32 8.06 15.72
C ASP A 205 10.15 8.11 16.70
N ILE A 206 10.43 8.03 18.02
CA ILE A 206 9.41 8.20 19.06
C ILE A 206 8.74 9.59 18.94
N ALA A 207 9.52 10.64 18.69
CA ALA A 207 8.97 11.99 18.51
C ALA A 207 8.09 12.07 17.25
N ASP A 208 8.46 11.41 16.15
CA ASP A 208 7.65 11.34 14.94
C ASP A 208 6.33 10.58 15.19
N PHE A 209 6.33 9.47 15.94
CA PHE A 209 5.10 8.78 16.34
C PHE A 209 4.20 9.66 17.21
N LYS A 210 4.75 10.41 18.17
CA LYS A 210 3.97 11.36 18.98
C LYS A 210 3.33 12.43 18.10
N LYS A 211 4.09 13.08 17.22
CA LYS A 211 3.57 14.07 16.26
C LYS A 211 2.43 13.48 15.41
N LEU A 212 2.57 12.25 14.93
CA LEU A 212 1.58 11.58 14.09
C LEU A 212 0.19 11.53 14.75
N PHE A 213 0.10 11.40 16.07
CA PHE A 213 -1.15 11.30 16.81
C PHE A 213 -1.57 12.60 17.52
N GLU A 214 -0.63 13.45 17.89
CA GLU A 214 -0.91 14.68 18.64
C GLU A 214 -1.22 15.88 17.72
N MET A 215 -0.53 15.98 16.57
CA MET A 215 -0.74 17.10 15.64
C MET A 215 -2.04 16.94 14.84
N GLU A 216 -2.75 18.02 14.66
CA GLU A 216 -4.06 18.04 13.97
C GLU A 216 -3.97 17.65 12.50
N GLU A 217 -2.83 17.91 11.89
CA GLU A 217 -2.55 17.65 10.47
C GLU A 217 -2.52 16.16 10.13
N PHE A 218 -2.35 15.28 11.11
CA PHE A 218 -2.19 13.84 10.87
C PHE A 218 -3.34 13.02 11.49
N ARG A 219 -3.15 12.44 12.66
CA ARG A 219 -4.12 11.60 13.38
C ARG A 219 -4.74 10.52 12.50
N PRO A 220 -3.94 9.54 12.03
CA PRO A 220 -4.47 8.42 11.23
C PRO A 220 -5.49 7.61 12.02
N ASP A 221 -6.39 6.91 11.32
CA ASP A 221 -7.31 5.94 11.92
C ASP A 221 -6.60 4.65 12.33
N MET A 222 -5.54 4.29 11.61
CA MET A 222 -4.75 3.07 11.81
C MET A 222 -3.27 3.33 11.53
N LEU A 223 -2.43 2.45 12.05
CA LEU A 223 -0.98 2.51 11.90
C LEU A 223 -0.45 1.14 11.45
N LYS A 224 0.48 1.16 10.49
CA LYS A 224 1.35 0.04 10.15
C LYS A 224 2.79 0.44 10.40
N ILE A 225 3.53 -0.36 11.16
CA ILE A 225 4.93 -0.13 11.50
C ILE A 225 5.78 -1.16 10.77
N TYR A 226 6.70 -0.70 9.94
CA TYR A 226 7.65 -1.51 9.21
C TYR A 226 9.07 -1.10 9.60
N PRO A 227 9.76 -1.78 10.52
CA PRO A 227 11.16 -1.49 10.83
C PRO A 227 12.02 -1.46 9.58
N ALA A 228 12.94 -0.48 9.48
CA ALA A 228 13.88 -0.41 8.38
C ALA A 228 14.83 -1.61 8.42
N LEU A 229 14.68 -2.52 7.46
CA LEU A 229 15.51 -3.71 7.34
C LEU A 229 16.58 -3.54 6.26
N VAL A 230 17.76 -4.07 6.53
CA VAL A 230 18.86 -4.13 5.57
C VAL A 230 18.66 -5.35 4.67
N LEU A 231 18.09 -5.13 3.50
CA LEU A 231 17.85 -6.18 2.52
C LEU A 231 18.92 -6.18 1.45
N LYS A 232 19.43 -7.35 1.07
CA LYS A 232 20.38 -7.51 -0.04
C LYS A 232 19.83 -6.87 -1.32
N ASP A 233 20.71 -6.43 -2.17
CA ASP A 233 20.40 -5.83 -3.47
C ASP A 233 19.64 -4.48 -3.38
N THR A 234 19.75 -3.81 -2.22
CA THR A 234 19.26 -2.44 -2.02
C THR A 234 20.42 -1.47 -1.85
N PRO A 235 20.26 -0.17 -2.23
CA PRO A 235 21.25 0.85 -1.91
C PRO A 235 21.58 0.94 -0.40
N LEU A 236 20.58 0.74 0.45
CA LEU A 236 20.76 0.72 1.91
C LEU A 236 21.70 -0.42 2.38
N TYR A 237 21.70 -1.55 1.69
CA TYR A 237 22.62 -2.65 1.97
C TYR A 237 24.08 -2.27 1.65
N GLU A 238 24.31 -1.51 0.57
CA GLU A 238 25.64 -1.01 0.24
C GLU A 238 26.11 0.00 1.30
N ASP A 239 25.25 0.93 1.73
CA ASP A 239 25.56 1.84 2.84
C ASP A 239 25.89 1.10 4.13
N TYR A 240 25.16 0.04 4.44
CA TYR A 240 25.47 -0.81 5.60
C TYR A 240 26.83 -1.48 5.48
N LYS A 241 27.19 -2.05 4.32
CA LYS A 241 28.51 -2.69 4.11
C LYS A 241 29.67 -1.69 4.24
N LEU A 242 29.46 -0.45 3.79
CA LEU A 242 30.44 0.62 3.88
C LEU A 242 30.52 1.27 5.27
N GLY A 243 29.63 0.89 6.21
CA GLY A 243 29.57 1.48 7.54
C GLY A 243 28.90 2.86 7.59
N ASN A 244 28.26 3.30 6.50
CA ASN A 244 27.53 4.57 6.42
C ASN A 244 26.15 4.51 7.08
N TYR A 245 25.60 3.30 7.25
CA TYR A 245 24.33 3.05 7.91
C TYR A 245 24.47 1.91 8.92
N LYS A 246 23.87 2.09 10.10
CA LYS A 246 23.75 1.05 11.12
C LYS A 246 22.27 0.89 11.48
N PRO A 247 21.68 -0.30 11.29
CA PRO A 247 20.30 -0.56 11.72
C PRO A 247 20.21 -0.53 13.25
N TYR A 248 19.04 -0.23 13.78
CA TYR A 248 18.78 -0.36 15.20
C TYR A 248 18.98 -1.81 15.67
N SER A 249 19.46 -1.97 16.88
CA SER A 249 19.40 -3.25 17.58
C SER A 249 17.94 -3.65 17.83
N THR A 250 17.73 -4.93 18.14
CA THR A 250 16.39 -5.42 18.50
C THR A 250 15.82 -4.68 19.71
N GLU A 251 16.69 -4.38 20.70
CA GLU A 251 16.30 -3.66 21.92
C GLU A 251 15.89 -2.22 21.62
N GLU A 252 16.67 -1.48 20.81
CA GLU A 252 16.32 -0.13 20.37
C GLU A 252 14.99 -0.14 19.62
N MET A 253 14.78 -1.11 18.71
CA MET A 253 13.54 -1.21 17.92
C MET A 253 12.31 -1.54 18.77
N ILE A 254 12.47 -2.33 19.84
CA ILE A 254 11.38 -2.64 20.78
C ILE A 254 10.98 -1.41 21.61
N ASN A 255 11.95 -0.53 21.89
CA ASN A 255 11.71 0.68 22.68
C ASN A 255 11.08 1.84 21.86
N VAL A 256 11.13 1.77 20.54
CA VAL A 256 10.45 2.71 19.64
C VAL A 256 8.98 2.32 19.46
#